data_2a068165687fc161b03f8e8076919720
#
_entry.id   2a068165687fc161b03f8e8076919720
#
_cell.length_a   1.000
_cell.length_b   1.000
_cell.length_c   1.000
_cell.angle_alpha   90.00
_cell.angle_beta   90.00
_cell.angle_gamma   90.00
#
_symmetry.space_group_name_H-M   'P 1'
#
loop_
_entity.id
_entity.type
_entity.pdbx_description
1 polymer ?
#
loop_
_entity_poly.entity_id
_entity_poly.type
_entity_poly.pdbx_seq_one_letter_code
_entity_poly.pdbx_strand_id
1 'polypeptide(L)'
;MLRMLIILLLLIIPAILLTISKHERSILIPERYSLCSSRIRQPHRFIFLSDLHEVEFGKDNQRLLEAIDAEHPEFILIGGDFIRCHKVRPWTGHRHQDSVEVSCRFLEAIRNRYPTYYAIGNHEARLREKAGIVRCTSGAKYDTYIQDMARADYARLEEALKGVHVLDDDCVTLDELELSGLTLDLSYFRNMLTHPRKPLREEEIRAKVGTPDRTKFSIMLLHTPMYGHEALRHGEDLVLSGHYHGGTIRIPRIGALMTPQFQFFVRECAGIFREGEGTLLINRGLGTHSINIRINDKPEISVITLLPEGTGPAQEKEWHRN
;
A
#
# COMPACT_ATOMS: atom_id res chain seq x y z
N MET A 1 20.02 -41.45 -15.44
CA MET A 1 20.73 -40.50 -14.58
C MET A 1 20.29 -39.08 -14.82
N LEU A 2 20.50 -38.49 -15.98
CA LEU A 2 20.15 -37.09 -16.27
C LEU A 2 18.66 -36.76 -16.03
N ARG A 3 17.72 -37.57 -16.49
CA ARG A 3 16.27 -37.39 -16.26
C ARG A 3 15.89 -37.38 -14.79
N MET A 4 16.48 -38.26 -13.98
CA MET A 4 16.26 -38.29 -12.52
C MET A 4 16.80 -37.03 -11.85
N LEU A 5 17.98 -36.56 -12.26
CA LEU A 5 18.56 -35.32 -11.74
C LEU A 5 17.67 -34.10 -12.08
N ILE A 6 17.17 -34.00 -13.31
CA ILE A 6 16.24 -32.92 -13.71
C ILE A 6 14.96 -32.97 -12.87
N ILE A 7 14.34 -34.14 -12.70
CA ILE A 7 13.14 -34.30 -11.86
C ILE A 7 13.43 -33.88 -10.42
N LEU A 8 14.58 -34.30 -9.87
CA LEU A 8 14.98 -33.94 -8.52
C LEU A 8 15.14 -32.41 -8.37
N LEU A 9 15.79 -31.76 -9.30
CA LEU A 9 15.94 -30.29 -9.32
C LEU A 9 14.60 -29.59 -9.45
N LEU A 10 13.68 -30.08 -10.29
CA LEU A 10 12.33 -29.52 -10.46
C LEU A 10 11.45 -29.66 -9.19
N LEU A 11 11.78 -30.56 -8.27
CA LEU A 11 11.09 -30.68 -6.98
C LEU A 11 11.81 -29.91 -5.87
N ILE A 12 13.13 -29.98 -5.80
CA ILE A 12 13.91 -29.37 -4.72
C ILE A 12 13.90 -27.84 -4.82
N ILE A 13 14.09 -27.26 -6.01
CA ILE A 13 14.15 -25.81 -6.17
C ILE A 13 12.84 -25.14 -5.72
N PRO A 14 11.65 -25.56 -6.16
CA PRO A 14 10.39 -25.01 -5.65
C PRO A 14 10.21 -25.19 -4.14
N ALA A 15 10.61 -26.33 -3.58
CA ALA A 15 10.52 -26.59 -2.14
C ALA A 15 11.41 -25.59 -1.34
N ILE A 16 12.61 -25.33 -1.80
CA ILE A 16 13.52 -24.34 -1.21
C ILE A 16 12.90 -22.94 -1.32
N LEU A 17 12.41 -22.54 -2.50
CA LEU A 17 11.80 -21.22 -2.71
C LEU A 17 10.55 -21.03 -1.86
N LEU A 18 9.72 -22.05 -1.68
CA LEU A 18 8.54 -21.98 -0.81
C LEU A 18 8.95 -21.85 0.67
N THR A 19 10.03 -22.52 1.08
CA THR A 19 10.58 -22.40 2.45
C THR A 19 11.12 -20.99 2.70
N ILE A 20 11.90 -20.45 1.77
CA ILE A 20 12.38 -19.06 1.82
C ILE A 20 11.20 -18.11 1.90
N SER A 21 10.22 -18.27 1.02
CA SER A 21 9.02 -17.43 1.00
C SER A 21 8.25 -17.47 2.32
N LYS A 22 8.07 -18.66 2.92
CA LYS A 22 7.42 -18.80 4.22
C LYS A 22 8.18 -18.05 5.32
N HIS A 23 9.50 -18.16 5.31
CA HIS A 23 10.36 -17.45 6.27
C HIS A 23 10.29 -15.93 6.07
N GLU A 24 10.48 -15.44 4.84
CA GLU A 24 10.48 -14.00 4.56
C GLU A 24 9.15 -13.33 4.92
N ARG A 25 8.02 -13.97 4.67
CA ARG A 25 6.67 -13.45 5.03
C ARG A 25 6.46 -13.26 6.53
N SER A 26 7.26 -13.90 7.38
CA SER A 26 7.15 -13.77 8.83
C SER A 26 8.05 -12.66 9.42
N ILE A 27 8.90 -12.03 8.60
CA ILE A 27 9.87 -11.04 9.03
C ILE A 27 9.36 -9.64 8.72
N LEU A 28 9.11 -8.83 9.75
CA LEU A 28 8.84 -7.41 9.62
C LEU A 28 10.17 -6.65 9.55
N ILE A 29 10.30 -5.76 8.58
CA ILE A 29 11.49 -4.91 8.43
C ILE A 29 11.09 -3.44 8.55
N PRO A 30 11.59 -2.72 9.58
CA PRO A 30 11.55 -1.26 9.59
C PRO A 30 12.57 -0.71 8.58
N GLU A 31 12.11 -0.19 7.46
CA GLU A 31 12.94 0.55 6.50
C GLU A 31 12.86 2.03 6.83
N ARG A 32 14.00 2.67 7.03
CA ARG A 32 14.08 4.06 7.46
C ARG A 32 14.45 4.97 6.32
N TYR A 33 13.63 6.00 6.11
CA TYR A 33 13.77 7.00 5.07
C TYR A 33 13.89 8.38 5.71
N SER A 34 14.82 9.19 5.24
CA SER A 34 14.98 10.58 5.69
C SER A 34 14.89 11.52 4.51
N LEU A 35 14.05 12.54 4.62
CA LEU A 35 13.86 13.57 3.60
C LEU A 35 14.06 14.95 4.26
N CYS A 36 14.74 15.84 3.56
CA CYS A 36 14.96 17.22 4.01
C CYS A 36 14.14 18.18 3.15
N SER A 37 13.58 19.22 3.76
CA SER A 37 12.86 20.27 3.07
C SER A 37 12.95 21.60 3.81
N SER A 38 13.04 22.69 3.05
CA SER A 38 12.97 24.06 3.60
C SER A 38 11.61 24.43 4.19
N ARG A 39 10.56 23.63 3.88
CA ARG A 39 9.21 23.79 4.45
C ARG A 39 9.06 23.13 5.82
N ILE A 40 10.02 22.31 6.23
CA ILE A 40 10.04 21.62 7.53
C ILE A 40 10.90 22.46 8.49
N ARG A 41 10.32 22.86 9.61
CA ARG A 41 10.97 23.67 10.65
C ARG A 41 11.44 22.84 11.84
N GLN A 42 10.77 21.71 12.10
CA GLN A 42 11.13 20.75 13.14
C GLN A 42 11.05 19.33 12.60
N PRO A 43 11.84 18.38 13.14
CA PRO A 43 11.77 16.99 12.70
C PRO A 43 10.40 16.38 12.94
N HIS A 44 9.86 15.67 11.94
CA HIS A 44 8.65 14.85 12.06
C HIS A 44 8.97 13.41 11.74
N ARG A 45 8.55 12.49 12.62
CA ARG A 45 8.70 11.05 12.39
C ARG A 45 7.32 10.39 12.36
N PHE A 46 7.04 9.68 11.29
CA PHE A 46 5.80 8.93 11.14
C PHE A 46 6.04 7.59 10.45
N ILE A 47 5.05 6.72 10.55
CA ILE A 47 5.10 5.40 9.91
C ILE A 47 4.08 5.35 8.77
N PHE A 48 4.50 4.78 7.65
CA PHE A 48 3.63 4.42 6.55
C PHE A 48 3.50 2.90 6.45
N LEU A 49 2.25 2.42 6.44
CA LEU A 49 1.86 1.02 6.30
C LEU A 49 0.94 0.86 5.10
N SER A 50 1.02 -0.26 4.40
CA SER A 50 0.12 -0.58 3.30
C SER A 50 -0.09 -2.09 3.17
N ASP A 51 -1.16 -2.50 2.50
CA ASP A 51 -1.37 -3.85 2.02
C ASP A 51 -1.25 -4.94 3.10
N LEU A 52 -1.97 -4.78 4.22
CA LEU A 52 -1.99 -5.79 5.28
C LEU A 52 -2.67 -7.08 4.82
N HIS A 53 -3.75 -6.95 4.02
CA HIS A 53 -4.49 -8.09 3.44
C HIS A 53 -4.82 -9.18 4.46
N GLU A 54 -5.29 -8.79 5.65
CA GLU A 54 -5.67 -9.73 6.70
C GLU A 54 -4.55 -10.67 7.17
N VAL A 55 -3.28 -10.29 6.98
CA VAL A 55 -2.14 -11.01 7.55
C VAL A 55 -1.98 -10.60 9.00
N GLU A 56 -1.66 -11.55 9.86
CA GLU A 56 -1.48 -11.36 11.28
C GLU A 56 -0.03 -11.63 11.68
N PHE A 57 0.62 -10.64 12.29
CA PHE A 57 1.99 -10.72 12.81
C PHE A 57 1.98 -10.96 14.32
N GLY A 58 1.94 -12.24 14.71
CA GLY A 58 1.66 -12.66 16.08
C GLY A 58 0.17 -12.53 16.41
N LYS A 59 -0.24 -12.95 17.59
CA LYS A 59 -1.63 -12.84 18.01
C LYS A 59 -2.08 -11.38 18.03
N ASP A 60 -3.20 -11.07 17.38
CA ASP A 60 -3.79 -9.73 17.30
C ASP A 60 -2.80 -8.66 16.80
N ASN A 61 -1.90 -9.02 15.90
CA ASN A 61 -0.84 -8.16 15.36
C ASN A 61 0.11 -7.57 16.40
N GLN A 62 0.28 -8.23 17.57
CA GLN A 62 1.12 -7.71 18.65
C GLN A 62 2.53 -7.38 18.19
N ARG A 63 3.16 -8.24 17.36
CA ARG A 63 4.52 -8.00 16.84
C ARG A 63 4.60 -6.78 15.93
N LEU A 64 3.54 -6.50 15.15
CA LEU A 64 3.47 -5.30 14.32
C LEU A 64 3.32 -4.06 15.18
N LEU A 65 2.45 -4.10 16.20
CA LEU A 65 2.27 -2.99 17.15
C LEU A 65 3.55 -2.70 17.93
N GLU A 66 4.25 -3.72 18.43
CA GLU A 66 5.54 -3.56 19.13
C GLU A 66 6.61 -2.95 18.21
N ALA A 67 6.65 -3.37 16.93
CA ALA A 67 7.60 -2.80 15.97
C ALA A 67 7.29 -1.33 15.63
N ILE A 68 6.01 -0.94 15.61
CA ILE A 68 5.58 0.46 15.48
C ILE A 68 5.96 1.27 16.70
N ASP A 69 5.63 0.77 17.89
CA ASP A 69 5.92 1.45 19.17
C ASP A 69 7.43 1.71 19.36
N ALA A 70 8.29 0.78 18.91
CA ALA A 70 9.74 0.91 18.98
C ALA A 70 10.31 2.07 18.13
N GLU A 71 9.59 2.54 17.13
CA GLU A 71 10.00 3.66 16.27
C GLU A 71 9.51 5.03 16.80
N HIS A 72 8.66 5.06 17.81
CA HIS A 72 8.11 6.28 18.44
C HIS A 72 7.55 7.28 17.42
N PRO A 73 6.59 6.90 16.56
CA PRO A 73 6.04 7.81 15.56
C PRO A 73 5.10 8.85 16.18
N GLU A 74 5.00 10.02 15.54
CA GLU A 74 4.01 11.05 15.89
C GLU A 74 2.60 10.65 15.41
N PHE A 75 2.50 10.01 14.26
CA PHE A 75 1.25 9.54 13.65
C PHE A 75 1.49 8.37 12.69
N ILE A 76 0.41 7.74 12.26
CA ILE A 76 0.43 6.60 11.33
C ILE A 76 -0.32 6.95 10.06
N LEU A 77 0.29 6.67 8.90
CA LEU A 77 -0.32 6.75 7.59
C LEU A 77 -0.58 5.33 7.05
N ILE A 78 -1.79 5.07 6.59
CA ILE A 78 -2.20 3.78 6.04
C ILE A 78 -2.59 3.97 4.57
N GLY A 79 -1.87 3.31 3.68
CA GLY A 79 -1.99 3.44 2.22
C GLY A 79 -3.04 2.55 1.56
N GLY A 80 -3.97 1.97 2.33
CA GLY A 80 -5.04 1.12 1.81
C GLY A 80 -4.69 -0.37 1.69
N ASP A 81 -5.64 -1.15 1.18
CA ASP A 81 -5.59 -2.61 1.03
C ASP A 81 -5.24 -3.35 2.33
N PHE A 82 -5.77 -2.85 3.45
CA PHE A 82 -5.67 -3.54 4.74
C PHE A 82 -6.56 -4.76 4.79
N ILE A 83 -7.77 -4.65 4.26
CA ILE A 83 -8.74 -5.74 4.17
C ILE A 83 -8.47 -6.65 2.97
N ARG A 84 -9.15 -7.80 2.94
CA ARG A 84 -9.14 -8.70 1.79
C ARG A 84 -10.53 -8.78 1.16
N CYS A 85 -10.68 -8.20 -0.03
CA CYS A 85 -11.91 -8.25 -0.80
C CYS A 85 -11.63 -8.81 -2.21
N HIS A 86 -12.08 -10.04 -2.49
CA HIS A 86 -11.79 -10.75 -3.72
C HIS A 86 -12.73 -10.38 -4.87
N LYS A 87 -12.26 -10.53 -6.11
CA LYS A 87 -13.13 -10.49 -7.28
C LYS A 87 -14.06 -11.71 -7.26
N VAL A 88 -15.35 -11.49 -7.48
CA VAL A 88 -16.28 -12.60 -7.71
C VAL A 88 -15.95 -13.28 -9.03
N ARG A 89 -15.71 -14.59 -8.98
CA ARG A 89 -15.39 -15.41 -10.16
C ARG A 89 -16.54 -16.38 -10.44
N PRO A 90 -17.03 -16.50 -11.71
CA PRO A 90 -18.16 -17.37 -12.03
C PRO A 90 -17.99 -18.84 -11.58
N TRP A 91 -16.76 -19.33 -11.59
CA TRP A 91 -16.45 -20.73 -11.24
C TRP A 91 -16.26 -21.00 -9.74
N THR A 92 -16.17 -19.96 -8.90
CA THR A 92 -16.10 -20.15 -7.44
C THR A 92 -17.47 -20.25 -6.79
N GLY A 93 -18.54 -20.10 -7.56
CA GLY A 93 -19.88 -19.98 -7.05
C GLY A 93 -20.09 -18.70 -6.25
N HIS A 94 -21.21 -18.61 -5.54
CA HIS A 94 -21.56 -17.47 -4.69
C HIS A 94 -20.87 -17.51 -3.32
N ARG A 95 -19.58 -17.93 -3.26
CA ARG A 95 -18.86 -17.98 -1.99
C ARG A 95 -18.30 -16.61 -1.65
N HIS A 96 -18.76 -16.08 -0.54
CA HIS A 96 -18.13 -14.94 0.09
C HIS A 96 -16.75 -15.37 0.63
N GLN A 97 -15.70 -14.70 0.21
CA GLN A 97 -14.31 -14.99 0.59
C GLN A 97 -13.60 -13.75 1.10
N ASP A 98 -14.36 -12.69 1.37
CA ASP A 98 -13.83 -11.45 1.89
C ASP A 98 -13.53 -11.61 3.39
N SER A 99 -12.61 -10.85 3.91
CA SER A 99 -12.24 -10.82 5.32
C SER A 99 -11.80 -9.41 5.70
N VAL A 100 -12.24 -8.96 6.86
CA VAL A 100 -11.95 -7.61 7.37
C VAL A 100 -11.53 -7.62 8.84
N GLU A 101 -11.65 -8.76 9.54
CA GLU A 101 -11.60 -8.79 11.00
C GLU A 101 -10.20 -8.55 11.57
N VAL A 102 -9.15 -9.10 10.94
CA VAL A 102 -7.76 -8.87 11.39
C VAL A 102 -7.40 -7.40 11.27
N SER A 103 -7.76 -6.79 10.13
CA SER A 103 -7.56 -5.35 9.89
C SER A 103 -8.36 -4.48 10.85
N CYS A 104 -9.62 -4.85 11.11
CA CYS A 104 -10.46 -4.12 12.04
C CYS A 104 -9.88 -4.12 13.46
N ARG A 105 -9.45 -5.29 13.99
CA ARG A 105 -8.80 -5.37 15.30
C ARG A 105 -7.51 -4.54 15.35
N PHE A 106 -6.70 -4.58 14.29
CA PHE A 106 -5.51 -3.76 14.21
C PHE A 106 -5.83 -2.26 14.22
N LEU A 107 -6.82 -1.81 13.43
CA LEU A 107 -7.25 -0.41 13.38
C LEU A 107 -7.77 0.06 14.73
N GLU A 108 -8.55 -0.76 15.43
CA GLU A 108 -9.02 -0.48 16.79
C GLU A 108 -7.87 -0.36 17.81
N ALA A 109 -6.83 -1.19 17.66
CA ALA A 109 -5.67 -1.14 18.53
C ALA A 109 -4.77 0.08 18.25
N ILE A 110 -4.51 0.41 16.98
CA ILE A 110 -3.58 1.46 16.60
C ILE A 110 -4.14 2.87 16.81
N ARG A 111 -5.44 3.09 16.51
CA ARG A 111 -6.10 4.38 16.70
C ARG A 111 -6.13 4.87 18.14
N ASN A 112 -6.04 3.94 19.11
CA ASN A 112 -5.96 4.26 20.53
C ASN A 112 -4.54 4.64 20.99
N ARG A 113 -3.53 4.45 20.12
CA ARG A 113 -2.12 4.73 20.41
C ARG A 113 -1.62 5.97 19.69
N TYR A 114 -2.03 6.15 18.42
CA TYR A 114 -1.51 7.18 17.54
C TYR A 114 -2.61 7.83 16.72
N PRO A 115 -2.53 9.14 16.43
CA PRO A 115 -3.30 9.75 15.34
C PRO A 115 -3.07 8.93 14.06
N THR A 116 -4.15 8.50 13.41
CA THR A 116 -4.08 7.58 12.27
C THR A 116 -4.87 8.12 11.09
N TYR A 117 -4.26 8.11 9.92
CA TYR A 117 -4.82 8.56 8.65
C TYR A 117 -4.86 7.39 7.69
N TYR A 118 -5.97 7.20 6.99
CA TYR A 118 -6.25 6.01 6.20
C TYR A 118 -6.70 6.37 4.79
N ALA A 119 -5.97 5.95 3.76
CA ALA A 119 -6.37 6.08 2.36
C ALA A 119 -7.05 4.80 1.86
N ILE A 120 -7.87 4.94 0.85
CA ILE A 120 -8.65 3.85 0.25
C ILE A 120 -7.82 3.12 -0.82
N GLY A 121 -7.63 1.81 -0.62
CA GLY A 121 -7.06 0.93 -1.63
C GLY A 121 -8.12 0.29 -2.55
N ASN A 122 -7.66 -0.59 -3.44
CA ASN A 122 -8.61 -1.23 -4.37
C ASN A 122 -9.45 -2.34 -3.72
N HIS A 123 -9.03 -2.89 -2.61
CA HIS A 123 -9.85 -3.85 -1.85
C HIS A 123 -10.98 -3.16 -1.11
N GLU A 124 -10.73 -2.01 -0.48
CA GLU A 124 -11.78 -1.17 0.12
C GLU A 124 -12.73 -0.64 -0.95
N ALA A 125 -12.21 -0.14 -2.08
CA ALA A 125 -13.04 0.32 -3.20
C ALA A 125 -13.94 -0.81 -3.73
N ARG A 126 -13.45 -2.05 -3.80
CA ARG A 126 -14.23 -3.22 -4.23
C ARG A 126 -15.27 -3.61 -3.20
N LEU A 127 -14.96 -3.54 -1.92
CA LEU A 127 -15.93 -3.80 -0.86
C LEU A 127 -17.08 -2.79 -0.94
N ARG A 128 -16.78 -1.51 -1.14
CA ARG A 128 -17.77 -0.43 -1.32
C ARG A 128 -18.66 -0.66 -2.56
N GLU A 129 -18.08 -1.10 -3.71
CA GLU A 129 -18.87 -1.48 -4.89
C GLU A 129 -19.78 -2.69 -4.61
N LYS A 130 -19.28 -3.74 -3.96
CA LYS A 130 -20.07 -4.93 -3.61
C LYS A 130 -21.21 -4.58 -2.66
N ALA A 131 -20.96 -3.76 -1.66
CA ALA A 131 -21.95 -3.30 -0.70
C ALA A 131 -23.00 -2.35 -1.31
N GLY A 132 -22.76 -1.85 -2.51
CA GLY A 132 -23.61 -0.86 -3.17
C GLY A 132 -23.49 0.55 -2.59
N ILE A 133 -22.38 0.85 -1.91
CA ILE A 133 -22.08 2.18 -1.34
C ILE A 133 -21.66 3.15 -2.44
N VAL A 134 -20.89 2.67 -3.40
CA VAL A 134 -20.46 3.45 -4.56
C VAL A 134 -20.88 2.79 -5.86
N ARG A 135 -20.91 3.59 -6.95
CA ARG A 135 -21.22 3.07 -8.28
C ARG A 135 -20.18 2.03 -8.71
N CYS A 136 -20.65 0.93 -9.29
CA CYS A 136 -19.77 -0.09 -9.83
C CYS A 136 -19.03 0.41 -11.09
N THR A 137 -17.71 0.47 -11.02
CA THR A 137 -16.79 0.85 -12.10
C THR A 137 -15.99 -0.34 -12.64
N SER A 138 -15.99 -1.45 -11.89
CA SER A 138 -15.37 -2.71 -12.30
C SER A 138 -16.12 -3.44 -13.41
N GLY A 139 -17.40 -3.12 -13.62
CA GLY A 139 -18.31 -3.84 -14.51
C GLY A 139 -18.81 -5.19 -13.96
N ALA A 140 -18.51 -5.48 -12.70
CA ALA A 140 -18.98 -6.68 -12.01
C ALA A 140 -20.49 -6.60 -11.70
N LYS A 141 -21.14 -7.76 -11.61
CA LYS A 141 -22.51 -7.89 -11.12
C LYS A 141 -22.49 -8.69 -9.83
N TYR A 142 -23.17 -8.19 -8.81
CA TYR A 142 -23.25 -8.82 -7.50
C TYR A 142 -24.69 -9.19 -7.21
N ASP A 143 -24.94 -10.41 -6.78
CA ASP A 143 -26.25 -10.84 -6.32
C ASP A 143 -26.53 -10.33 -4.88
N THR A 144 -27.77 -10.48 -4.42
CA THR A 144 -28.20 -9.99 -3.11
C THR A 144 -27.38 -10.60 -1.97
N TYR A 145 -27.04 -11.88 -2.04
CA TYR A 145 -26.25 -12.54 -1.00
C TYR A 145 -24.87 -11.91 -0.85
N ILE A 146 -24.15 -11.68 -1.97
CA ILE A 146 -22.85 -11.03 -1.96
C ILE A 146 -22.95 -9.60 -1.46
N GLN A 147 -24.01 -8.88 -1.87
CA GLN A 147 -24.24 -7.49 -1.40
C GLN A 147 -24.48 -7.43 0.11
N ASP A 148 -25.29 -8.32 0.66
CA ASP A 148 -25.61 -8.32 2.08
C ASP A 148 -24.38 -8.68 2.93
N MET A 149 -23.58 -9.67 2.51
CA MET A 149 -22.32 -9.98 3.17
C MET A 149 -21.33 -8.81 3.11
N ALA A 150 -21.19 -8.18 1.95
CA ALA A 150 -20.31 -7.03 1.78
C ALA A 150 -20.76 -5.81 2.60
N ARG A 151 -22.08 -5.60 2.80
CA ARG A 151 -22.61 -4.56 3.69
C ARG A 151 -22.24 -4.83 5.14
N ALA A 152 -22.31 -6.08 5.59
CA ALA A 152 -21.90 -6.45 6.94
C ALA A 152 -20.39 -6.21 7.16
N ASP A 153 -19.55 -6.62 6.22
CA ASP A 153 -18.10 -6.37 6.26
C ASP A 153 -17.78 -4.88 6.21
N TYR A 154 -18.50 -4.11 5.38
CA TYR A 154 -18.30 -2.66 5.29
C TYR A 154 -18.71 -1.96 6.59
N ALA A 155 -19.84 -2.33 7.18
CA ALA A 155 -20.25 -1.80 8.48
C ALA A 155 -19.26 -2.13 9.60
N ARG A 156 -18.65 -3.32 9.59
CA ARG A 156 -17.58 -3.70 10.52
C ARG A 156 -16.33 -2.85 10.34
N LEU A 157 -15.94 -2.59 9.09
CA LEU A 157 -14.82 -1.72 8.77
C LEU A 157 -15.09 -0.26 9.19
N GLU A 158 -16.29 0.26 8.90
CA GLU A 158 -16.67 1.62 9.33
C GLU A 158 -16.60 1.78 10.86
N GLU A 159 -17.00 0.76 11.63
CA GLU A 159 -16.89 0.80 13.09
C GLU A 159 -15.42 0.84 13.54
N ALA A 160 -14.55 0.06 12.88
CA ALA A 160 -13.11 0.06 13.18
C ALA A 160 -12.43 1.38 12.80
N LEU A 161 -12.94 2.07 11.79
CA LEU A 161 -12.43 3.37 11.33
C LEU A 161 -12.90 4.56 12.17
N LYS A 162 -13.82 4.39 13.13
CA LYS A 162 -14.20 5.48 14.05
C LYS A 162 -13.00 5.99 14.82
N GLY A 163 -12.72 7.29 14.69
CA GLY A 163 -11.52 7.92 15.29
C GLY A 163 -10.25 7.81 14.45
N VAL A 164 -10.31 7.17 13.30
CA VAL A 164 -9.29 7.23 12.22
C VAL A 164 -9.71 8.30 11.22
N HIS A 165 -8.80 9.14 10.75
CA HIS A 165 -9.08 10.11 9.71
C HIS A 165 -8.99 9.44 8.33
N VAL A 166 -10.14 9.19 7.70
CA VAL A 166 -10.20 8.57 6.36
C VAL A 166 -10.02 9.66 5.30
N LEU A 167 -8.93 9.56 4.55
CA LEU A 167 -8.59 10.44 3.43
C LEU A 167 -9.14 9.82 2.13
N ASP A 168 -10.39 10.08 1.82
CA ASP A 168 -11.11 9.58 0.63
C ASP A 168 -11.42 10.76 -0.29
N ASP A 169 -10.51 11.11 -1.19
CA ASP A 169 -10.53 12.35 -1.95
C ASP A 169 -10.61 13.57 -1.02
N ASP A 170 -9.82 13.54 0.04
CA ASP A 170 -9.83 14.51 1.13
C ASP A 170 -8.41 14.99 1.47
N CYS A 171 -8.35 16.14 2.13
CA CYS A 171 -7.10 16.79 2.52
C CYS A 171 -7.20 17.35 3.94
N VAL A 172 -6.15 17.19 4.75
CA VAL A 172 -6.06 17.73 6.11
C VAL A 172 -4.71 18.40 6.34
N THR A 173 -4.74 19.50 7.07
CA THR A 173 -3.54 20.23 7.46
C THR A 173 -3.14 19.87 8.89
N LEU A 174 -1.86 19.53 9.07
CA LEU A 174 -1.22 19.25 10.35
C LEU A 174 -0.01 20.17 10.51
N ASP A 175 -0.20 21.33 11.13
CA ASP A 175 0.85 22.35 11.29
C ASP A 175 1.54 22.69 9.95
N GLU A 176 2.78 22.27 9.76
CA GLU A 176 3.56 22.50 8.53
C GLU A 176 3.42 21.39 7.47
N LEU A 177 2.59 20.36 7.74
CA LEU A 177 2.29 19.27 6.81
C LEU A 177 0.89 19.44 6.22
N GLU A 178 0.74 19.03 4.97
CA GLU A 178 -0.55 18.82 4.32
C GLU A 178 -0.65 17.35 3.90
N LEU A 179 -1.66 16.65 4.42
CA LEU A 179 -1.91 15.26 4.07
C LEU A 179 -3.12 15.18 3.14
N SER A 180 -2.98 14.50 2.01
CA SER A 180 -4.09 14.22 1.09
C SER A 180 -4.21 12.74 0.79
N GLY A 181 -5.42 12.28 0.46
CA GLY A 181 -5.67 10.91 0.00
C GLY A 181 -6.43 10.90 -1.31
N LEU A 182 -5.79 10.42 -2.37
CA LEU A 182 -6.40 10.31 -3.69
C LEU A 182 -6.97 8.91 -3.90
N THR A 183 -8.29 8.80 -3.92
CA THR A 183 -9.00 7.54 -4.18
C THR A 183 -9.24 7.36 -5.68
N LEU A 184 -8.75 6.25 -6.23
CA LEU A 184 -8.99 5.84 -7.60
C LEU A 184 -10.01 4.70 -7.65
N ASP A 185 -10.95 4.78 -8.59
CA ASP A 185 -11.93 3.73 -8.82
C ASP A 185 -11.30 2.46 -9.45
N LEU A 186 -12.04 1.34 -9.43
CA LEU A 186 -11.50 0.05 -9.89
C LEU A 186 -11.14 0.01 -11.39
N SER A 187 -11.56 0.98 -12.18
CA SER A 187 -11.15 1.07 -13.59
C SER A 187 -9.66 1.40 -13.76
N TYR A 188 -9.02 2.00 -12.74
CA TYR A 188 -7.58 2.26 -12.71
C TYR A 188 -6.73 1.04 -12.32
N PHE A 189 -7.36 -0.03 -11.79
CA PHE A 189 -6.69 -1.27 -11.34
C PHE A 189 -6.93 -2.45 -12.28
N ARG A 190 -7.16 -2.19 -13.56
CA ARG A 190 -7.39 -3.25 -14.56
C ARG A 190 -6.10 -3.99 -14.88
N ASN A 191 -6.28 -5.25 -15.31
CA ASN A 191 -5.19 -6.10 -15.79
C ASN A 191 -4.57 -5.50 -17.06
N MET A 192 -3.27 -5.21 -17.01
CA MET A 192 -2.51 -4.56 -18.08
C MET A 192 -2.24 -5.47 -19.30
N LEU A 193 -2.44 -6.79 -19.17
CA LEU A 193 -2.40 -7.70 -20.33
C LEU A 193 -3.64 -7.59 -21.21
N THR A 194 -4.76 -7.14 -20.64
CA THR A 194 -6.06 -7.14 -21.34
C THR A 194 -6.64 -5.74 -21.54
N HIS A 195 -6.12 -4.75 -20.85
CA HIS A 195 -6.60 -3.37 -20.91
C HIS A 195 -5.42 -2.40 -20.91
N PRO A 196 -5.45 -1.35 -21.74
CA PRO A 196 -4.46 -0.29 -21.66
C PRO A 196 -4.55 0.45 -20.31
N ARG A 197 -3.45 1.09 -19.91
CA ARG A 197 -3.41 1.97 -18.75
C ARG A 197 -4.41 3.11 -18.97
N LYS A 198 -5.32 3.28 -18.01
CA LYS A 198 -6.23 4.43 -18.00
C LYS A 198 -5.42 5.68 -17.67
N PRO A 199 -5.49 6.77 -18.43
CA PRO A 199 -4.80 8.01 -18.08
C PRO A 199 -5.41 8.61 -16.82
N LEU A 200 -4.57 9.18 -15.97
CA LEU A 200 -4.95 10.05 -14.86
C LEU A 200 -4.47 11.47 -15.19
N ARG A 201 -5.39 12.41 -15.25
CA ARG A 201 -5.10 13.79 -15.63
C ARG A 201 -4.93 14.65 -14.38
N GLU A 202 -4.10 15.68 -14.47
CA GLU A 202 -3.90 16.61 -13.36
C GLU A 202 -5.21 17.28 -12.91
N GLU A 203 -6.11 17.59 -13.86
CA GLU A 203 -7.42 18.17 -13.55
C GLU A 203 -8.29 17.22 -12.69
N GLU A 204 -8.16 15.90 -12.91
CA GLU A 204 -8.88 14.91 -12.11
C GLU A 204 -8.33 14.85 -10.69
N ILE A 205 -7.00 14.93 -10.52
CA ILE A 205 -6.36 15.01 -9.20
C ILE A 205 -6.82 16.28 -8.49
N ARG A 206 -6.69 17.43 -9.15
CA ARG A 206 -7.08 18.74 -8.61
C ARG A 206 -8.55 18.82 -8.22
N ALA A 207 -9.43 18.20 -8.99
CA ALA A 207 -10.86 18.18 -8.70
C ALA A 207 -11.19 17.36 -7.42
N LYS A 208 -10.33 16.42 -7.04
CA LYS A 208 -10.52 15.53 -5.89
C LYS A 208 -9.87 16.06 -4.62
N VAL A 209 -8.63 16.48 -4.69
CA VAL A 209 -7.83 16.84 -3.51
C VAL A 209 -7.35 18.30 -3.50
N GLY A 210 -7.71 19.09 -4.50
CA GLY A 210 -7.27 20.49 -4.60
C GLY A 210 -5.86 20.63 -5.18
N THR A 211 -5.22 21.76 -4.92
CA THR A 211 -3.82 22.03 -5.28
C THR A 211 -3.03 22.11 -3.97
N PRO A 212 -1.85 21.47 -3.87
CA PRO A 212 -1.05 21.52 -2.65
C PRO A 212 -0.68 22.93 -2.21
N ASP A 213 -0.78 23.22 -0.92
CA ASP A 213 -0.33 24.47 -0.31
C ASP A 213 1.20 24.53 -0.34
N ARG A 214 1.75 25.42 -1.16
CA ARG A 214 3.19 25.59 -1.33
C ARG A 214 3.92 26.12 -0.10
N THR A 215 3.21 26.56 0.92
CA THR A 215 3.79 26.96 2.20
C THR A 215 4.00 25.79 3.17
N LYS A 216 3.45 24.61 2.83
CA LYS A 216 3.49 23.38 3.62
C LYS A 216 4.22 22.28 2.86
N PHE A 217 4.67 21.27 3.59
CA PHE A 217 5.18 20.03 2.99
C PHE A 217 4.01 19.09 2.70
N SER A 218 3.74 18.84 1.42
CA SER A 218 2.59 18.04 0.99
C SER A 218 2.93 16.55 0.91
N ILE A 219 2.04 15.72 1.47
CA ILE A 219 2.14 14.26 1.46
C ILE A 219 0.84 13.69 0.90
N MET A 220 0.89 13.04 -0.24
CA MET A 220 -0.26 12.35 -0.81
C MET A 220 -0.20 10.85 -0.58
N LEU A 221 -1.27 10.28 -0.04
CA LEU A 221 -1.50 8.84 -0.04
C LEU A 221 -2.20 8.45 -1.35
N LEU A 222 -1.49 7.75 -2.21
CA LEU A 222 -2.00 7.23 -3.47
C LEU A 222 -1.71 5.73 -3.54
N HIS A 223 -2.72 4.90 -3.31
CA HIS A 223 -2.53 3.47 -3.13
C HIS A 223 -1.67 2.81 -4.22
N THR A 224 -1.94 3.10 -5.51
CA THR A 224 -1.16 2.51 -6.62
C THR A 224 -0.04 3.42 -7.12
N PRO A 225 1.22 2.96 -7.13
CA PRO A 225 2.36 3.75 -7.61
C PRO A 225 2.34 3.99 -9.12
N MET A 226 1.47 3.29 -9.87
CA MET A 226 1.31 3.48 -11.32
C MET A 226 1.07 4.94 -11.71
N TYR A 227 0.51 5.73 -10.81
CA TYR A 227 0.19 7.15 -11.02
C TYR A 227 0.96 8.08 -10.08
N GLY A 228 2.00 7.57 -9.43
CA GLY A 228 2.83 8.35 -8.52
C GLY A 228 3.50 9.55 -9.20
N HIS A 229 3.99 9.37 -10.42
CA HIS A 229 4.60 10.45 -11.18
C HIS A 229 3.60 11.53 -11.61
N GLU A 230 2.33 11.17 -11.89
CA GLU A 230 1.27 12.15 -12.13
C GLU A 230 1.00 12.99 -10.89
N ALA A 231 0.98 12.37 -9.71
CA ALA A 231 0.81 13.07 -8.44
C ALA A 231 2.01 14.00 -8.15
N LEU A 232 3.24 13.57 -8.42
CA LEU A 232 4.42 14.43 -8.29
C LEU A 232 4.36 15.64 -9.23
N ARG A 233 3.93 15.46 -10.48
CA ARG A 233 3.74 16.57 -11.43
C ARG A 233 2.60 17.50 -11.04
N HIS A 234 1.58 16.99 -10.34
CA HIS A 234 0.54 17.81 -9.72
C HIS A 234 1.13 18.76 -8.65
N GLY A 235 2.24 18.35 -8.04
CA GLY A 235 3.03 19.20 -7.17
C GLY A 235 3.21 18.68 -5.75
N GLU A 236 2.94 17.44 -5.49
CA GLU A 236 3.22 16.82 -4.20
C GLU A 236 4.72 16.74 -3.93
N ASP A 237 5.11 16.95 -2.66
CA ASP A 237 6.50 16.81 -2.22
C ASP A 237 6.82 15.34 -1.97
N LEU A 238 5.87 14.58 -1.40
CA LEU A 238 5.99 13.16 -1.10
C LEU A 238 4.70 12.42 -1.49
N VAL A 239 4.84 11.42 -2.34
CA VAL A 239 3.76 10.47 -2.65
C VAL A 239 4.08 9.13 -2.02
N LEU A 240 3.15 8.59 -1.23
CA LEU A 240 3.26 7.31 -0.56
C LEU A 240 2.33 6.29 -1.21
N SER A 241 2.89 5.18 -1.67
CA SER A 241 2.15 4.15 -2.39
C SER A 241 2.47 2.74 -1.88
N GLY A 242 1.51 1.82 -2.04
CA GLY A 242 1.65 0.39 -1.82
C GLY A 242 1.37 -0.41 -3.08
N HIS A 243 0.37 -1.31 -3.02
CA HIS A 243 -0.25 -2.05 -4.12
C HIS A 243 0.67 -3.04 -4.87
N TYR A 244 1.93 -2.72 -5.10
CA TYR A 244 2.85 -3.57 -5.88
C TYR A 244 3.43 -4.73 -5.08
N HIS A 245 3.32 -4.71 -3.76
CA HIS A 245 3.88 -5.74 -2.86
C HIS A 245 5.34 -6.07 -3.18
N GLY A 246 6.15 -5.08 -3.51
CA GLY A 246 7.51 -5.30 -3.97
C GLY A 246 7.63 -6.17 -5.24
N GLY A 247 6.49 -6.59 -5.82
CA GLY A 247 6.40 -7.42 -7.02
C GLY A 247 6.49 -8.90 -6.76
N THR A 248 6.09 -9.37 -5.56
CA THR A 248 6.00 -10.79 -5.15
C THR A 248 7.36 -11.52 -5.13
N ILE A 249 8.15 -11.42 -6.19
CA ILE A 249 9.53 -11.88 -6.32
C ILE A 249 10.35 -10.70 -6.85
N ARG A 250 11.32 -10.26 -6.06
CA ARG A 250 12.24 -9.20 -6.48
C ARG A 250 13.53 -9.80 -7.00
N ILE A 251 13.82 -9.50 -8.26
CA ILE A 251 15.05 -9.91 -8.90
C ILE A 251 16.04 -8.74 -8.80
N PRO A 252 17.20 -8.92 -8.14
CA PRO A 252 18.20 -7.86 -7.99
C PRO A 252 18.53 -7.21 -9.33
N ARG A 253 18.57 -5.87 -9.38
CA ARG A 253 18.85 -5.03 -10.56
C ARG A 253 17.76 -5.04 -11.66
N ILE A 254 16.79 -5.95 -11.61
CA ILE A 254 15.70 -6.04 -12.60
C ILE A 254 14.43 -5.43 -12.04
N GLY A 255 14.13 -5.67 -10.76
CA GLY A 255 12.92 -5.20 -10.09
C GLY A 255 11.90 -6.32 -9.83
N ALA A 256 10.62 -5.98 -9.86
CA ALA A 256 9.51 -6.90 -9.66
C ALA A 256 9.42 -7.92 -10.78
N LEU A 257 9.29 -9.20 -10.45
CA LEU A 257 8.96 -10.20 -11.47
C LEU A 257 7.59 -9.90 -12.09
N MET A 258 6.60 -9.59 -11.25
CA MET A 258 5.24 -9.28 -11.70
C MET A 258 4.49 -8.46 -10.64
N THR A 259 3.77 -7.42 -11.07
CA THR A 259 2.85 -6.65 -10.23
C THR A 259 1.45 -7.29 -10.20
N PRO A 260 0.57 -6.89 -9.25
CA PRO A 260 -0.83 -7.34 -9.22
C PRO A 260 -1.63 -7.04 -10.49
N GLN A 261 -1.21 -6.05 -11.27
CA GLN A 261 -1.82 -5.69 -12.55
C GLN A 261 -1.16 -6.37 -13.76
N PHE A 262 -0.30 -7.39 -13.52
CA PHE A 262 0.41 -8.16 -14.54
C PHE A 262 1.39 -7.32 -15.40
N GLN A 263 2.07 -6.36 -14.77
CA GLN A 263 3.25 -5.74 -15.37
C GLN A 263 4.47 -6.57 -14.96
N PHE A 264 5.36 -6.83 -15.91
CA PHE A 264 6.56 -7.64 -15.67
C PHE A 264 7.81 -6.78 -15.63
N PHE A 265 8.76 -7.16 -14.81
CA PHE A 265 10.08 -6.54 -14.70
C PHE A 265 10.03 -5.04 -14.39
N VAL A 266 9.09 -4.66 -13.50
CA VAL A 266 8.91 -3.27 -13.06
C VAL A 266 10.04 -2.91 -12.11
N ARG A 267 10.84 -1.91 -12.46
CA ARG A 267 11.95 -1.42 -11.63
C ARG A 267 11.46 -0.64 -10.42
N GLU A 268 10.50 0.25 -10.62
CA GLU A 268 9.87 1.05 -9.57
C GLU A 268 8.78 0.25 -8.87
N CYS A 269 9.18 -0.71 -8.04
CA CYS A 269 8.27 -1.59 -7.33
C CYS A 269 8.40 -1.53 -5.80
N ALA A 270 9.46 -0.92 -5.29
CA ALA A 270 9.68 -0.64 -3.86
C ALA A 270 10.87 0.30 -3.66
N GLY A 271 10.81 1.13 -2.61
CA GLY A 271 11.85 2.10 -2.28
C GLY A 271 11.51 3.53 -2.72
N ILE A 272 12.51 4.38 -2.85
CA ILE A 272 12.36 5.80 -3.19
C ILE A 272 12.71 6.06 -4.66
N PHE A 273 11.88 6.86 -5.31
CA PHE A 273 12.07 7.37 -6.68
C PHE A 273 11.81 8.87 -6.69
N ARG A 274 12.48 9.62 -7.56
CA ARG A 274 12.37 11.07 -7.62
C ARG A 274 11.93 11.55 -9.00
N GLU A 275 11.11 12.60 -9.01
CA GLU A 275 10.79 13.39 -10.20
C GLU A 275 10.82 14.87 -9.83
N GLY A 276 11.78 15.62 -10.37
CA GLY A 276 12.06 16.99 -9.95
C GLY A 276 12.45 17.05 -8.47
N GLU A 277 11.75 17.87 -7.70
CA GLU A 277 11.94 17.97 -6.24
C GLU A 277 11.07 16.95 -5.46
N GLY A 278 10.09 16.36 -6.12
CA GLY A 278 9.15 15.43 -5.49
C GLY A 278 9.71 14.01 -5.33
N THR A 279 9.21 13.32 -4.34
CA THR A 279 9.62 11.95 -3.98
C THR A 279 8.43 11.00 -4.01
N LEU A 280 8.57 9.88 -4.72
CA LEU A 280 7.65 8.74 -4.65
C LEU A 280 8.29 7.65 -3.78
N LEU A 281 7.62 7.26 -2.70
CA LEU A 281 7.98 6.13 -1.87
C LEU A 281 6.99 5.00 -2.11
N ILE A 282 7.50 3.85 -2.51
CA ILE A 282 6.70 2.64 -2.74
C ILE A 282 7.03 1.63 -1.65
N ASN A 283 6.05 1.37 -0.78
CA ASN A 283 6.14 0.38 0.28
C ASN A 283 5.94 -1.04 -0.26
N ARG A 284 6.67 -2.01 0.29
CA ARG A 284 6.54 -3.43 -0.09
C ARG A 284 5.27 -4.10 0.44
N GLY A 285 4.48 -3.39 1.23
CA GLY A 285 3.29 -3.94 1.87
C GLY A 285 3.60 -4.95 2.97
N LEU A 286 2.64 -5.17 3.85
CA LEU A 286 2.73 -6.11 4.96
C LEU A 286 2.30 -7.53 4.55
N GLY A 287 1.20 -7.66 3.83
CA GLY A 287 0.64 -8.93 3.36
C GLY A 287 1.04 -9.31 1.94
N THR A 288 0.38 -10.33 1.44
CA THR A 288 0.56 -10.81 0.06
C THR A 288 -0.76 -10.68 -0.70
N HIS A 289 -0.67 -10.42 -2.01
CA HIS A 289 -1.84 -10.32 -2.88
C HIS A 289 -2.40 -11.72 -3.28
N SER A 290 -2.49 -12.00 -4.57
CA SER A 290 -3.14 -13.21 -5.13
C SER A 290 -2.37 -14.51 -4.88
N ILE A 291 -1.04 -14.43 -4.84
CA ILE A 291 -0.14 -15.58 -4.63
C ILE A 291 0.61 -15.34 -3.32
N ASN A 292 0.50 -16.30 -2.40
CA ASN A 292 1.11 -16.17 -1.09
C ASN A 292 2.62 -16.49 -1.13
N ILE A 293 3.36 -15.73 -1.94
CA ILE A 293 4.81 -15.86 -2.15
C ILE A 293 5.46 -14.49 -1.97
N ARG A 294 6.60 -14.49 -1.24
CA ARG A 294 7.57 -13.38 -1.20
C ARG A 294 8.96 -13.97 -1.30
N ILE A 295 9.76 -13.50 -2.23
CA ILE A 295 11.16 -13.91 -2.39
C ILE A 295 12.00 -12.65 -2.62
N ASN A 296 12.99 -12.45 -1.75
CA ASN A 296 13.78 -11.24 -1.65
C ASN A 296 12.92 -9.97 -1.46
N ASP A 297 11.82 -10.14 -0.71
CA ASP A 297 10.75 -9.16 -0.61
C ASP A 297 10.01 -9.28 0.73
N LYS A 298 10.67 -8.92 1.81
CA LYS A 298 10.12 -9.02 3.18
C LYS A 298 9.07 -7.92 3.43
N PRO A 299 8.03 -8.18 4.25
CA PRO A 299 7.09 -7.18 4.73
C PRO A 299 7.77 -5.95 5.33
N GLU A 300 7.28 -4.77 4.97
CA GLU A 300 7.92 -3.50 5.29
C GLU A 300 7.04 -2.61 6.17
N ILE A 301 7.68 -2.03 7.19
CA ILE A 301 7.20 -0.85 7.92
C ILE A 301 8.06 0.32 7.45
N SER A 302 7.51 1.26 6.67
CA SER A 302 8.27 2.45 6.26
C SER A 302 8.28 3.47 7.38
N VAL A 303 9.44 3.73 7.96
CA VAL A 303 9.67 4.76 8.97
C VAL A 303 10.22 6.00 8.28
N ILE A 304 9.45 7.07 8.25
CA ILE A 304 9.80 8.28 7.52
C ILE A 304 10.12 9.39 8.51
N THR A 305 11.27 10.03 8.32
CA THR A 305 11.67 11.21 9.08
C THR A 305 11.83 12.39 8.13
N LEU A 306 11.02 13.41 8.32
CA LEU A 306 11.18 14.71 7.65
C LEU A 306 12.08 15.59 8.53
N LEU A 307 13.02 16.28 7.91
CA LEU A 307 14.02 17.10 8.58
C LEU A 307 14.06 18.50 7.97
N PRO A 308 14.39 19.53 8.75
CA PRO A 308 14.73 20.83 8.22
C PRO A 308 15.89 20.73 7.23
N GLU A 309 15.89 21.60 6.24
CA GLU A 309 17.00 21.67 5.27
C GLU A 309 18.34 21.92 5.98
N GLY A 310 19.37 21.19 5.58
CA GLY A 310 20.73 21.29 6.16
C GLY A 310 20.94 20.56 7.49
N THR A 311 19.93 19.91 8.06
CA THR A 311 20.06 19.13 9.33
C THR A 311 20.19 17.62 9.11
N GLY A 312 19.97 17.14 7.87
CA GLY A 312 20.06 15.74 7.53
C GLY A 312 21.50 15.21 7.60
N PRO A 313 21.69 13.88 7.74
CA PRO A 313 23.02 13.28 7.62
C PRO A 313 23.63 13.69 6.29
N ALA A 314 24.89 14.10 6.29
CA ALA A 314 25.67 14.63 5.14
C ALA A 314 25.83 13.64 3.94
N GLN A 315 25.18 12.52 3.99
CA GLN A 315 25.08 11.53 2.90
C GLN A 315 23.66 10.97 2.90
N GLU A 316 22.85 11.44 1.95
CA GLU A 316 21.87 10.54 1.36
C GLU A 316 22.64 9.28 0.97
N LYS A 317 22.35 8.14 1.64
CA LYS A 317 22.67 6.86 0.98
C LYS A 317 22.02 6.97 -0.38
N GLU A 318 22.84 7.01 -1.46
CA GLU A 318 22.34 6.78 -2.81
C GLU A 318 21.55 5.49 -2.75
N TRP A 319 20.24 5.61 -2.61
CA TRP A 319 19.31 4.50 -2.68
C TRP A 319 19.32 4.09 -4.15
N HIS A 320 20.19 3.15 -4.40
CA HIS A 320 20.59 2.70 -5.70
C HIS A 320 19.38 2.47 -6.60
N ARG A 321 19.44 3.08 -7.76
CA ARG A 321 19.14 2.43 -9.03
C ARG A 321 19.65 0.98 -8.99
N ASN A 322 18.87 0.07 -8.43
CA ASN A 322 19.12 -1.38 -8.48
C ASN A 322 17.86 -2.08 -8.97
#